data_b3ef527606bc8e0ca52a722b169b1a1a
#
_entry.id   b3ef527606bc8e0ca52a722b169b1a1a
#
_cell.length_a   1.000
_cell.length_b   1.000
_cell.length_c   1.000
_cell.angle_alpha   90.00
_cell.angle_beta   90.00
_cell.angle_gamma   90.00
#
_symmetry.space_group_name_H-M   'P 1'
#
loop_
_entity.id
_entity.type
_entity.pdbx_description
1 polymer ?
#
loop_
_entity_poly.entity_id
_entity_poly.type
_entity_poly.pdbx_seq_one_letter_code
_entity_poly.pdbx_strand_id
1 'polypeptide(L)'
;MRIVWRTAVIGSMSRNNKKGDSKRYYDWIYHASLDRMAAEVLCDDPQLYYVAAFHCQQCIEKALKGYLLFKSRHLLDGHNLTWLCKQAAMMDDSFIQWIDESAVLNRYYIETRYPADIPLEINSSTMKSLMNMSGSMMDFICDITKFDFNSYHRKSRSKG
;
A
#
# COMPACT_ATOMS: atom_id res chain seq x y z
N MET A 1 -12.85 -42.04 -5.71
CA MET A 1 -13.60 -40.78 -5.93
C MET A 1 -12.66 -39.77 -6.59
N ARG A 2 -12.78 -39.56 -7.92
CA ARG A 2 -11.92 -38.65 -8.67
C ARG A 2 -12.58 -37.28 -8.63
N ILE A 3 -11.92 -36.30 -8.00
CA ILE A 3 -12.31 -34.89 -8.08
C ILE A 3 -11.81 -34.37 -9.42
N VAL A 4 -12.73 -34.16 -10.36
CA VAL A 4 -12.44 -33.55 -11.66
C VAL A 4 -12.47 -32.03 -11.46
N TRP A 5 -11.30 -31.41 -11.47
CA TRP A 5 -11.19 -29.96 -11.56
C TRP A 5 -11.60 -29.54 -12.98
N ARG A 6 -12.78 -28.97 -13.12
CA ARG A 6 -13.17 -28.30 -14.35
C ARG A 6 -12.27 -27.08 -14.54
N THR A 7 -11.45 -27.12 -15.57
CA THR A 7 -10.73 -25.95 -16.10
C THR A 7 -11.76 -24.91 -16.51
N ALA A 8 -12.00 -23.93 -15.67
CA ALA A 8 -12.76 -22.76 -16.05
C ALA A 8 -11.90 -21.97 -17.06
N VAL A 9 -12.30 -21.98 -18.30
CA VAL A 9 -11.83 -21.06 -19.33
C VAL A 9 -12.12 -19.66 -18.82
N ILE A 10 -11.06 -18.92 -18.51
CA ILE A 10 -11.18 -17.50 -18.16
C ILE A 10 -11.52 -16.76 -19.46
N GLY A 11 -12.82 -16.77 -19.78
CA GLY A 11 -13.37 -15.85 -20.74
C GLY A 11 -13.16 -14.43 -20.22
N SER A 12 -12.76 -13.53 -21.09
CA SER A 12 -12.63 -12.11 -20.83
C SER A 12 -13.95 -11.61 -20.21
N MET A 13 -13.99 -11.52 -18.90
CA MET A 13 -15.11 -10.89 -18.22
C MET A 13 -14.98 -9.40 -18.45
N SER A 14 -15.79 -8.90 -19.39
CA SER A 14 -16.19 -7.50 -19.46
C SER A 14 -16.44 -6.99 -18.04
N ARG A 15 -15.72 -5.96 -17.62
CA ARG A 15 -15.87 -5.31 -16.32
C ARG A 15 -17.20 -4.58 -16.28
N ASN A 16 -18.29 -5.31 -16.11
CA ASN A 16 -19.58 -4.74 -15.83
C ASN A 16 -19.62 -4.25 -14.38
N ASN A 17 -19.58 -2.94 -14.22
CA ASN A 17 -20.12 -2.15 -13.12
C ASN A 17 -19.68 -2.50 -11.70
N LYS A 18 -18.39 -2.82 -11.46
CA LYS A 18 -17.79 -2.62 -10.15
C LYS A 18 -17.72 -1.11 -9.92
N LYS A 19 -18.20 -0.63 -8.76
CA LYS A 19 -17.89 0.72 -8.27
C LYS A 19 -16.39 0.92 -8.52
N GLY A 20 -16.03 1.86 -9.39
CA GLY A 20 -14.63 2.12 -9.70
C GLY A 20 -13.87 2.59 -8.47
N ASP A 21 -12.55 2.49 -8.49
CA ASP A 21 -11.69 3.00 -7.43
C ASP A 21 -12.00 4.47 -7.14
N SER A 22 -11.85 4.88 -5.88
CA SER A 22 -12.15 6.26 -5.48
C SER A 22 -11.29 7.26 -6.27
N LYS A 23 -11.93 8.31 -6.75
CA LYS A 23 -11.28 9.46 -7.39
C LYS A 23 -10.91 10.56 -6.40
N ARG A 24 -11.04 10.30 -5.11
CA ARG A 24 -10.73 11.23 -4.03
C ARG A 24 -9.42 10.79 -3.37
N TYR A 25 -8.37 11.62 -3.48
CA TYR A 25 -7.03 11.31 -2.97
C TYR A 25 -7.01 10.99 -1.47
N TYR A 26 -7.85 11.67 -0.70
CA TYR A 26 -7.91 11.48 0.75
C TYR A 26 -8.49 10.13 1.17
N ASP A 27 -9.32 9.48 0.35
CA ASP A 27 -9.76 8.11 0.61
C ASP A 27 -8.59 7.12 0.53
N TRP A 28 -7.69 7.32 -0.43
CA TRP A 28 -6.49 6.51 -0.60
C TRP A 28 -5.53 6.66 0.59
N ILE A 29 -5.30 7.91 1.02
CA ILE A 29 -4.43 8.19 2.17
C ILE A 29 -5.07 7.67 3.47
N TYR A 30 -6.38 7.77 3.62
CA TYR A 30 -7.10 7.17 4.75
C TYR A 30 -6.91 5.65 4.79
N HIS A 31 -7.08 4.94 3.67
CA HIS A 31 -6.84 3.50 3.60
C HIS A 31 -5.36 3.14 3.82
N ALA A 32 -4.43 3.97 3.39
CA ALA A 32 -3.01 3.81 3.73
C ALA A 32 -2.78 3.90 5.25
N SER A 33 -3.47 4.82 5.93
CA SER A 33 -3.41 4.95 7.39
C SER A 33 -3.94 3.69 8.11
N LEU A 34 -4.97 3.04 7.56
CA LEU A 34 -5.48 1.78 8.11
C LEU A 34 -4.47 0.63 7.95
N ASP A 35 -3.77 0.57 6.82
CA ASP A 35 -2.68 -0.41 6.65
C ASP A 35 -1.53 -0.15 7.62
N ARG A 36 -1.16 1.11 7.85
CA ARG A 36 -0.16 1.47 8.87
C ARG A 36 -0.57 0.97 10.26
N MET A 37 -1.81 1.24 10.67
CA MET A 37 -2.34 0.78 11.95
C MET A 37 -2.33 -0.76 12.06
N ALA A 38 -2.68 -1.46 10.98
CA ALA A 38 -2.62 -2.91 10.93
C ALA A 38 -1.17 -3.42 11.11
N ALA A 39 -0.21 -2.82 10.41
CA ALA A 39 1.20 -3.16 10.57
C ALA A 39 1.70 -2.91 11.99
N GLU A 40 1.30 -1.81 12.62
CA GLU A 40 1.65 -1.46 14.01
C GLU A 40 1.13 -2.49 15.02
N VAL A 41 -0.07 -3.01 14.82
CA VAL A 41 -0.64 -4.06 15.70
C VAL A 41 0.05 -5.41 15.49
N LEU A 42 0.42 -5.74 14.25
CA LEU A 42 0.95 -7.05 13.88
C LEU A 42 2.47 -7.19 14.09
N CYS A 43 3.21 -6.08 14.13
CA CYS A 43 4.67 -6.11 14.16
C CYS A 43 5.27 -6.56 15.49
N ASP A 44 4.47 -6.72 16.54
CA ASP A 44 4.93 -7.22 17.85
C ASP A 44 4.98 -8.75 17.94
N ASP A 45 4.29 -9.45 17.01
CA ASP A 45 4.29 -10.91 16.96
C ASP A 45 5.16 -11.41 15.79
N PRO A 46 6.28 -12.12 16.09
CA PRO A 46 7.14 -12.68 15.03
C PRO A 46 6.44 -13.60 14.04
N GLN A 47 5.35 -14.26 14.44
CA GLN A 47 4.57 -15.14 13.56
C GLN A 47 3.80 -14.33 12.51
N LEU A 48 3.58 -13.03 12.75
CA LEU A 48 2.81 -12.14 11.89
C LEU A 48 3.68 -11.16 11.08
N TYR A 49 5.00 -11.26 11.13
CA TYR A 49 5.90 -10.35 10.43
C TYR A 49 5.65 -10.28 8.92
N TYR A 50 5.32 -11.40 8.28
CA TYR A 50 4.97 -11.40 6.86
C TYR A 50 3.73 -10.57 6.56
N VAL A 51 2.71 -10.68 7.40
CA VAL A 51 1.47 -9.91 7.27
C VAL A 51 1.72 -8.43 7.56
N ALA A 52 2.50 -8.14 8.61
CA ALA A 52 2.89 -6.77 8.94
C ALA A 52 3.69 -6.11 7.80
N ALA A 53 4.67 -6.82 7.23
CA ALA A 53 5.46 -6.34 6.10
C ALA A 53 4.61 -6.08 4.85
N PHE A 54 3.63 -6.93 4.57
CA PHE A 54 2.66 -6.70 3.50
C PHE A 54 1.86 -5.40 3.74
N HIS A 55 1.41 -5.16 4.96
CA HIS A 55 0.70 -3.91 5.29
C HIS A 55 1.61 -2.68 5.21
N CYS A 56 2.91 -2.78 5.53
CA CYS A 56 3.87 -1.69 5.28
C CYS A 56 3.92 -1.33 3.78
N GLN A 57 4.01 -2.34 2.91
CA GLN A 57 4.01 -2.15 1.47
C GLN A 57 2.68 -1.54 0.98
N GLN A 58 1.54 -2.08 1.41
CA GLN A 58 0.21 -1.58 1.03
C GLN A 58 -0.06 -0.16 1.52
N CYS A 59 0.45 0.20 2.68
CA CYS A 59 0.41 1.57 3.20
C CYS A 59 1.03 2.54 2.18
N ILE A 60 2.25 2.25 1.74
CA ILE A 60 2.98 3.16 0.84
C ILE A 60 2.42 3.14 -0.57
N GLU A 61 1.97 1.99 -1.07
CA GLU A 61 1.28 1.92 -2.37
C GLU A 61 0.07 2.86 -2.41
N LYS A 62 -0.80 2.76 -1.41
CA LYS A 62 -2.01 3.59 -1.32
C LYS A 62 -1.68 5.07 -1.09
N ALA A 63 -0.68 5.35 -0.25
CA ALA A 63 -0.25 6.72 0.01
C ALA A 63 0.32 7.40 -1.25
N LEU A 64 1.18 6.70 -2.01
CA LEU A 64 1.71 7.21 -3.29
C LEU A 64 0.59 7.41 -4.32
N LYS A 65 -0.34 6.47 -4.45
CA LYS A 65 -1.51 6.63 -5.34
C LYS A 65 -2.37 7.82 -4.92
N GLY A 66 -2.58 8.01 -3.62
CA GLY A 66 -3.27 9.18 -3.09
C GLY A 66 -2.57 10.48 -3.45
N TYR A 67 -1.24 10.57 -3.26
CA TYR A 67 -0.46 11.75 -3.64
C TYR A 67 -0.52 12.02 -5.15
N LEU A 68 -0.33 10.99 -5.98
CA LEU A 68 -0.37 11.13 -7.43
C LEU A 68 -1.75 11.61 -7.91
N LEU A 69 -2.81 11.08 -7.32
CA LEU A 69 -4.19 11.53 -7.59
C LEU A 69 -4.41 12.99 -7.12
N PHE A 70 -3.84 13.38 -5.99
CA PHE A 70 -3.86 14.77 -5.49
C PHE A 70 -3.23 15.75 -6.48
N LYS A 71 -2.08 15.39 -7.05
CA LYS A 71 -1.33 16.26 -7.98
C LYS A 71 -1.85 16.22 -9.40
N SER A 72 -2.04 15.02 -9.98
CA SER A 72 -2.35 14.85 -11.41
C SER A 72 -3.83 14.77 -11.71
N ARG A 73 -4.69 14.57 -10.71
CA ARG A 73 -6.11 14.26 -10.87
C ARG A 73 -6.38 12.93 -11.60
N HIS A 74 -5.35 12.12 -11.80
CA HIS A 74 -5.46 10.80 -12.43
C HIS A 74 -4.96 9.72 -11.48
N LEU A 75 -5.76 8.67 -11.32
CA LEU A 75 -5.35 7.48 -10.58
C LEU A 75 -4.46 6.63 -11.49
N LEU A 76 -3.22 6.40 -11.06
CA LEU A 76 -2.30 5.52 -11.75
C LEU A 76 -2.52 4.07 -11.37
N ASP A 77 -2.56 3.21 -12.37
CA ASP A 77 -2.59 1.76 -12.20
C ASP A 77 -1.18 1.23 -11.92
N GLY A 78 -1.11 0.08 -11.24
CA GLY A 78 0.15 -0.59 -10.91
C GLY A 78 0.39 -0.71 -9.41
N HIS A 79 1.31 -1.62 -9.07
CA HIS A 79 1.62 -1.99 -7.69
C HIS A 79 3.11 -1.84 -7.37
N ASN A 80 3.92 -1.42 -8.34
CA ASN A 80 5.35 -1.24 -8.16
C ASN A 80 5.66 0.09 -7.48
N LEU A 81 6.10 0.04 -6.23
CA LEU A 81 6.36 1.23 -5.41
C LEU A 81 7.47 2.10 -5.99
N THR A 82 8.53 1.49 -6.51
CA THR A 82 9.64 2.24 -7.12
C THR A 82 9.16 3.05 -8.31
N TRP A 83 8.31 2.46 -9.15
CA TRP A 83 7.71 3.16 -10.28
C TRP A 83 6.78 4.29 -9.81
N LEU A 84 5.88 4.01 -8.85
CA LEU A 84 4.96 5.02 -8.29
C LEU A 84 5.72 6.19 -7.66
N CYS A 85 6.80 5.90 -6.90
CA CYS A 85 7.64 6.92 -6.29
C CYS A 85 8.37 7.77 -7.34
N LYS A 86 8.87 7.16 -8.42
CA LYS A 86 9.46 7.89 -9.56
C LYS A 86 8.43 8.79 -10.26
N GLN A 87 7.19 8.35 -10.41
CA GLN A 87 6.12 9.21 -10.94
C GLN A 87 5.86 10.41 -10.01
N ALA A 88 5.87 10.20 -8.69
CA ALA A 88 5.76 11.28 -7.72
C ALA A 88 6.96 12.26 -7.81
N ALA A 89 8.17 11.72 -7.94
CA ALA A 89 9.40 12.53 -8.08
C ALA A 89 9.42 13.39 -9.35
N MET A 90 8.75 12.96 -10.41
CA MET A 90 8.59 13.80 -11.62
C MET A 90 7.71 15.04 -11.37
N MET A 91 6.90 15.03 -10.32
CA MET A 91 6.01 16.14 -9.95
C MET A 91 6.56 16.95 -8.79
N ASP A 92 7.39 16.34 -7.95
CA ASP A 92 7.98 16.93 -6.76
C ASP A 92 9.30 16.22 -6.42
N ASP A 93 10.42 16.91 -6.63
CA ASP A 93 11.77 16.37 -6.43
C ASP A 93 12.02 15.87 -4.99
N SER A 94 11.23 16.31 -4.02
CA SER A 94 11.33 15.85 -2.63
C SER A 94 11.06 14.34 -2.47
N PHE A 95 10.44 13.70 -3.47
CA PHE A 95 10.24 12.25 -3.49
C PHE A 95 11.49 11.44 -3.89
N ILE A 96 12.51 12.09 -4.45
CA ILE A 96 13.76 11.40 -4.84
C ILE A 96 14.38 10.66 -3.65
N GLN A 97 14.32 11.25 -2.47
CA GLN A 97 14.84 10.67 -1.24
C GLN A 97 14.17 9.33 -0.83
N TRP A 98 13.01 9.01 -1.39
CA TRP A 98 12.21 7.82 -1.04
C TRP A 98 12.29 6.68 -2.07
N ILE A 99 13.09 6.82 -3.11
CA ILE A 99 13.17 5.82 -4.20
C ILE A 99 13.77 4.51 -3.67
N ASP A 100 14.81 4.59 -2.86
CA ASP A 100 15.50 3.40 -2.32
C ASP A 100 14.61 2.66 -1.30
N GLU A 101 13.95 3.38 -0.40
CA GLU A 101 12.98 2.81 0.54
C GLU A 101 11.80 2.16 -0.19
N SER A 102 11.33 2.78 -1.26
CA SER A 102 10.29 2.21 -2.12
C SER A 102 10.74 0.90 -2.75
N ALA A 103 12.00 0.78 -3.17
CA ALA A 103 12.54 -0.44 -3.74
C ALA A 103 12.63 -1.57 -2.69
N VAL A 104 13.02 -1.24 -1.44
CA VAL A 104 13.05 -2.19 -0.34
C VAL A 104 11.63 -2.68 -0.02
N LEU A 105 10.68 -1.79 0.20
CA LEU A 105 9.29 -2.13 0.54
C LEU A 105 8.59 -2.90 -0.59
N ASN A 106 8.91 -2.60 -1.84
CA ASN A 106 8.29 -3.25 -3.01
C ASN A 106 8.49 -4.77 -3.04
N ARG A 107 9.58 -5.29 -2.45
CA ARG A 107 9.86 -6.72 -2.37
C ARG A 107 8.78 -7.49 -1.60
N TYR A 108 8.12 -6.83 -0.67
CA TYR A 108 7.13 -7.45 0.23
C TYR A 108 5.71 -7.50 -0.35
N TYR A 109 5.52 -7.11 -1.61
CA TYR A 109 4.23 -7.19 -2.28
C TYR A 109 3.84 -8.63 -2.67
N ILE A 110 4.76 -9.34 -3.31
CA ILE A 110 4.51 -10.71 -3.81
C ILE A 110 5.01 -11.74 -2.81
N GLU A 111 6.22 -11.56 -2.28
CA GLU A 111 6.91 -12.54 -1.44
C GLU A 111 6.20 -12.83 -0.11
N THR A 112 5.36 -11.91 0.38
CA THR A 112 4.60 -12.09 1.62
C THR A 112 3.17 -12.60 1.42
N ARG A 113 2.66 -12.65 0.19
CA ARG A 113 1.28 -13.06 -0.11
C ARG A 113 1.11 -14.55 -0.37
N TYR A 114 2.16 -15.21 -0.81
CA TYR A 114 2.11 -16.60 -1.25
C TYR A 114 3.22 -17.40 -0.60
N PRO A 115 2.96 -18.71 -0.30
CA PRO A 115 4.03 -19.61 0.12
C PRO A 115 5.10 -19.68 -0.96
N ALA A 116 6.36 -19.57 -0.55
CA ALA A 116 7.52 -19.69 -1.43
C ALA A 116 8.38 -20.89 -1.03
N ASP A 117 9.07 -21.49 -2.01
CA ASP A 117 9.99 -22.60 -1.74
C ASP A 117 11.15 -22.17 -0.84
N ILE A 118 11.59 -20.91 -0.99
CA ILE A 118 12.56 -20.27 -0.10
C ILE A 118 11.88 -19.04 0.48
N PRO A 119 11.37 -19.11 1.72
CA PRO A 119 10.73 -17.97 2.37
C PRO A 119 11.71 -16.84 2.59
N LEU A 120 11.26 -15.61 2.39
CA LEU A 120 12.03 -14.43 2.78
C LEU A 120 12.12 -14.38 4.31
N GLU A 121 13.33 -14.40 4.87
CA GLU A 121 13.47 -14.25 6.33
C GLU A 121 13.20 -12.80 6.75
N ILE A 122 12.18 -12.63 7.59
CA ILE A 122 11.88 -11.35 8.24
C ILE A 122 12.14 -11.53 9.73
N ASN A 123 13.26 -11.01 10.19
CA ASN A 123 13.58 -10.95 11.62
C ASN A 123 13.11 -9.62 12.25
N SER A 124 13.25 -9.50 13.57
CA SER A 124 12.83 -8.31 14.31
C SER A 124 13.51 -7.02 13.82
N SER A 125 14.78 -7.08 13.44
CA SER A 125 15.52 -5.91 12.91
C SER A 125 14.97 -5.49 11.57
N THR A 126 14.72 -6.45 10.68
CA THR A 126 14.10 -6.20 9.38
C THR A 126 12.70 -5.59 9.55
N MET A 127 11.88 -6.17 10.43
CA MET A 127 10.52 -5.65 10.68
C MET A 127 10.55 -4.21 11.19
N LYS A 128 11.42 -3.91 12.15
CA LYS A 128 11.61 -2.56 12.66
C LYS A 128 12.03 -1.57 11.57
N SER A 129 12.91 -2.00 10.67
CA SER A 129 13.34 -1.18 9.52
C SER A 129 12.17 -0.88 8.57
N LEU A 130 11.36 -1.88 8.24
CA LEU A 130 10.18 -1.70 7.37
C LEU A 130 9.14 -0.76 8.01
N MET A 131 8.91 -0.90 9.31
CA MET A 131 8.01 0.01 10.05
C MET A 131 8.52 1.45 10.02
N ASN A 132 9.82 1.67 10.22
CA ASN A 132 10.41 3.00 10.18
C ASN A 132 10.32 3.62 8.77
N MET A 133 10.67 2.86 7.71
CA MET A 133 10.59 3.35 6.34
C MET A 133 9.15 3.72 5.96
N SER A 134 8.22 2.80 6.15
CA SER A 134 6.82 3.04 5.78
C SER A 134 6.20 4.16 6.62
N GLY A 135 6.49 4.21 7.91
CA GLY A 135 6.02 5.28 8.79
C GLY A 135 6.50 6.65 8.35
N SER A 136 7.81 6.80 8.11
CA SER A 136 8.40 8.08 7.68
C SER A 136 7.90 8.54 6.31
N MET A 137 7.77 7.63 5.34
CA MET A 137 7.17 7.96 4.03
C MET A 137 5.71 8.38 4.17
N MET A 138 4.94 7.68 5.00
CA MET A 138 3.53 8.00 5.23
C MET A 138 3.37 9.38 5.85
N ASP A 139 4.17 9.69 6.89
CA ASP A 139 4.16 11.01 7.53
C ASP A 139 4.50 12.13 6.54
N PHE A 140 5.54 11.92 5.72
CA PHE A 140 5.92 12.85 4.66
C PHE A 140 4.77 13.10 3.65
N ILE A 141 4.08 12.05 3.21
CA ILE A 141 2.95 12.19 2.27
C ILE A 141 1.76 12.89 2.93
N CYS A 142 1.47 12.60 4.19
CA CYS A 142 0.43 13.29 4.95
C CYS A 142 0.74 14.79 5.07
N ASP A 143 2.00 15.16 5.34
CA ASP A 143 2.42 16.54 5.46
C ASP A 143 2.27 17.32 4.14
N ILE A 144 2.68 16.74 3.01
CA ILE A 144 2.55 17.38 1.69
C ILE A 144 1.08 17.53 1.28
N THR A 145 0.26 16.52 1.53
CA THR A 145 -1.15 16.51 1.14
C THR A 145 -2.06 17.22 2.15
N LYS A 146 -1.50 17.61 3.30
CA LYS A 146 -2.26 18.17 4.44
C LYS A 146 -3.37 17.27 4.92
N PHE A 147 -3.14 15.94 4.83
CA PHE A 147 -4.11 14.96 5.28
C PHE A 147 -4.09 14.82 6.81
N ASP A 148 -5.26 14.91 7.43
CA ASP A 148 -5.47 14.64 8.85
C ASP A 148 -6.47 13.49 9.04
N PHE A 149 -5.97 12.36 9.55
CA PHE A 149 -6.75 11.15 9.79
C PHE A 149 -7.95 11.40 10.72
N ASN A 150 -7.77 12.15 11.80
CA ASN A 150 -8.82 12.37 12.77
C ASN A 150 -9.96 13.23 12.21
N SER A 151 -9.63 14.22 11.40
CA SER A 151 -10.62 15.05 10.71
C SER A 151 -11.41 14.27 9.68
N TYR A 152 -10.74 13.39 8.93
CA TYR A 152 -11.39 12.53 7.94
C TYR A 152 -12.33 11.52 8.60
N HIS A 153 -11.87 10.85 9.65
CA HIS A 153 -12.66 9.84 10.36
C HIS A 153 -13.93 10.41 11.01
N ARG A 154 -13.85 11.61 11.57
CA ARG A 154 -15.02 12.31 12.11
C ARG A 154 -16.06 12.64 11.05
N LYS A 155 -15.64 13.12 9.88
CA LYS A 155 -16.53 13.47 8.75
C LYS A 155 -17.21 12.24 8.15
N SER A 156 -16.55 11.08 8.11
CA SER A 156 -17.14 9.85 7.59
C SER A 156 -18.24 9.29 8.50
N ARG A 157 -18.09 9.44 9.83
CA ARG A 157 -19.10 9.01 10.81
C ARG A 157 -20.31 9.93 10.89
N SER A 158 -20.20 11.20 10.53
CA SER A 158 -21.31 12.15 10.57
C SER A 158 -22.26 12.04 9.36
N LYS A 159 -21.95 11.20 8.39
CA LYS A 159 -22.75 10.97 7.17
C LYS A 159 -23.47 9.62 7.15
N GLY A 160 -23.39 8.84 8.19
CA GLY A 160 -24.14 7.61 8.41
C GLY A 160 -25.19 7.79 9.49
#